data_f90b5ad31c90cb62faff552c58350489
#
_entry.id   f90b5ad31c90cb62faff552c58350489
#
_cell.length_a   1.000
_cell.length_b   1.000
_cell.length_c   1.000
_cell.angle_alpha   90.00
_cell.angle_beta   90.00
_cell.angle_gamma   90.00
#
_symmetry.space_group_name_H-M   'P 1'
#
loop_
_entity.id
_entity.type
_entity.pdbx_description
1 polymer ?
#
loop_
_entity_poly.entity_id
_entity_poly.type
_entity_poly.pdbx_seq_one_letter_code
_entity_poly.pdbx_strand_id
1 'polypeptide(L)'
;RIVRLLDAAFERRQVDTSLRSFLRNTVKVVFTLILLMIVVQTLGVNVTSLIALFSAATLAIGMALSGTAQNFAGGVMILLMKPYRVGDFISAQGQSGTVREIKLFSTVITTGDNQTIYIPNNSIATAIIDNYSTSETRRVDWTIGISYGDDVDAARRALLDLLAADS
;
A
#
# COMPACT_ATOMS: atom_id res chain seq x y z
N ARG A 1 -25.15 21.91 9.66
CA ARG A 1 -25.26 21.62 8.21
C ARG A 1 -24.19 20.62 7.76
N ILE A 2 -22.90 20.83 8.07
CA ILE A 2 -21.78 19.96 7.65
C ILE A 2 -21.99 18.51 8.10
N VAL A 3 -22.38 18.28 9.37
CA VAL A 3 -22.63 16.93 9.90
C VAL A 3 -23.76 16.22 9.14
N ARG A 4 -24.82 16.92 8.74
CA ARG A 4 -25.92 16.35 7.93
C ARG A 4 -25.48 15.99 6.50
N LEU A 5 -24.58 16.77 5.90
CA LEU A 5 -24.02 16.47 4.58
C LEU A 5 -23.11 15.24 4.64
N LEU A 6 -22.31 15.10 5.70
CA LEU A 6 -21.49 13.91 5.94
C LEU A 6 -22.38 12.67 6.16
N ASP A 7 -23.45 12.78 6.95
CA ASP A 7 -24.39 11.68 7.18
C ASP A 7 -25.03 11.20 5.86
N ALA A 8 -25.45 12.11 5.01
CA ALA A 8 -26.05 11.80 3.71
C ALA A 8 -25.04 11.16 2.73
N ALA A 9 -23.76 11.58 2.78
CA ALA A 9 -22.70 10.99 1.97
C ALA A 9 -22.35 9.57 2.42
N PHE A 10 -22.36 9.31 3.73
CA PHE A 10 -22.07 7.98 4.30
C PHE A 10 -23.20 6.99 4.06
N GLU A 11 -24.47 7.43 4.08
CA GLU A 11 -25.62 6.58 3.75
C GLU A 11 -25.57 6.06 2.32
N ARG A 12 -25.17 6.92 1.36
CA ARG A 12 -25.06 6.53 -0.04
C ARG A 12 -23.95 5.48 -0.32
N ARG A 13 -22.93 5.37 0.56
CA ARG A 13 -21.77 4.50 0.36
C ARG A 13 -21.73 3.26 1.26
N GLN A 14 -22.80 2.96 2.00
CA GLN A 14 -22.89 1.82 2.91
C GLN A 14 -21.67 1.71 3.87
N VAL A 15 -21.19 2.84 4.38
CA VAL A 15 -20.08 2.90 5.31
C VAL A 15 -20.48 2.22 6.62
N ASP A 16 -19.57 1.41 7.19
CA ASP A 16 -19.77 0.74 8.47
C ASP A 16 -20.28 1.70 9.55
N THR A 17 -21.27 1.27 10.31
CA THR A 17 -21.98 2.08 11.31
C THR A 17 -21.02 2.61 12.39
N SER A 18 -20.03 1.80 12.77
CA SER A 18 -19.03 2.16 13.79
C SER A 18 -18.11 3.26 13.27
N LEU A 19 -17.63 3.13 12.02
CA LEU A 19 -16.79 4.14 11.38
C LEU A 19 -17.54 5.46 11.18
N ARG A 20 -18.81 5.40 10.77
CA ARG A 20 -19.70 6.57 10.65
C ARG A 20 -19.84 7.30 11.99
N SER A 21 -20.12 6.55 13.06
CA SER A 21 -20.28 7.10 14.41
C SER A 21 -18.98 7.74 14.91
N PHE A 22 -17.85 7.08 14.71
CA PHE A 22 -16.54 7.60 15.07
C PHE A 22 -16.21 8.91 14.36
N LEU A 23 -16.32 8.96 13.02
CA LEU A 23 -16.04 10.15 12.23
C LEU A 23 -16.96 11.32 12.58
N ARG A 24 -18.26 11.04 12.74
CA ARG A 24 -19.23 12.05 13.16
C ARG A 24 -18.89 12.68 14.51
N ASN A 25 -18.54 11.84 15.50
CA ASN A 25 -18.21 12.33 16.83
C ASN A 25 -16.90 13.12 16.82
N THR A 26 -15.88 12.65 16.09
CA THR A 26 -14.60 13.35 15.93
C THR A 26 -14.80 14.73 15.31
N VAL A 27 -15.52 14.82 14.19
CA VAL A 27 -15.85 16.09 13.53
C VAL A 27 -16.62 17.01 14.48
N LYS A 28 -17.63 16.49 15.20
CA LYS A 28 -18.40 17.26 16.16
C LYS A 28 -17.52 17.85 17.28
N VAL A 29 -16.62 17.05 17.86
CA VAL A 29 -15.70 17.50 18.90
C VAL A 29 -14.78 18.60 18.37
N VAL A 30 -14.16 18.42 17.21
CA VAL A 30 -13.26 19.41 16.60
C VAL A 30 -14.00 20.73 16.37
N PHE A 31 -15.18 20.69 15.74
CA PHE A 31 -15.97 21.91 15.50
C PHE A 31 -16.43 22.58 16.81
N THR A 32 -16.78 21.80 17.82
CA THR A 32 -17.17 22.36 19.14
C THR A 32 -16.00 23.07 19.80
N LEU A 33 -14.78 22.51 19.74
CA LEU A 33 -13.58 23.14 20.28
C LEU A 33 -13.26 24.45 19.54
N ILE A 34 -13.32 24.45 18.20
CA ILE A 34 -13.11 25.66 17.38
C ILE A 34 -14.14 26.74 17.73
N LEU A 35 -15.41 26.37 17.81
CA LEU A 35 -16.49 27.31 18.17
C LEU A 35 -16.27 27.91 19.57
N LEU A 36 -15.94 27.07 20.54
CA LEU A 36 -15.68 27.51 21.90
C LEU A 36 -14.50 28.49 21.94
N MET A 37 -13.42 28.22 21.20
CA MET A 37 -12.28 29.14 21.10
C MET A 37 -12.69 30.50 20.50
N ILE A 38 -13.49 30.51 19.44
CA ILE A 38 -13.99 31.76 18.83
C ILE A 38 -14.83 32.55 19.82
N VAL A 39 -15.75 31.87 20.53
CA VAL A 39 -16.60 32.53 21.54
C VAL A 39 -15.77 33.16 22.66
N VAL A 40 -14.80 32.41 23.21
CA VAL A 40 -13.93 32.90 24.26
C VAL A 40 -13.08 34.09 23.80
N GLN A 41 -12.59 34.06 22.55
CA GLN A 41 -11.85 35.17 21.95
C GLN A 41 -12.72 36.41 21.76
N THR A 42 -13.99 36.25 21.36
CA THR A 42 -14.91 37.38 21.20
C THR A 42 -15.27 38.05 22.54
N LEU A 43 -15.16 37.32 23.64
CA LEU A 43 -15.32 37.88 25.01
C LEU A 43 -14.07 38.61 25.50
N GLY A 44 -13.04 38.80 24.68
CA GLY A 44 -11.80 39.51 25.01
C GLY A 44 -10.76 38.70 25.76
N VAL A 45 -10.96 37.38 25.91
CA VAL A 45 -9.99 36.52 26.57
C VAL A 45 -8.89 36.15 25.58
N ASN A 46 -7.63 36.25 25.98
CA ASN A 46 -6.49 35.86 25.15
C ASN A 46 -6.40 34.34 25.04
N VAL A 47 -6.66 33.82 23.82
CA VAL A 47 -6.64 32.38 23.53
C VAL A 47 -5.30 31.89 22.96
N THR A 48 -4.28 32.73 22.88
CA THR A 48 -2.98 32.40 22.26
C THR A 48 -2.35 31.15 22.86
N SER A 49 -2.36 31.04 24.20
CA SER A 49 -1.83 29.86 24.89
C SER A 49 -2.62 28.58 24.58
N LEU A 50 -3.94 28.68 24.43
CA LEU A 50 -4.79 27.56 24.02
C LEU A 50 -4.50 27.15 22.57
N ILE A 51 -4.32 28.09 21.66
CA ILE A 51 -3.93 27.82 20.28
C ILE A 51 -2.58 27.11 20.24
N ALA A 52 -1.60 27.56 21.02
CA ALA A 52 -0.30 26.90 21.11
C ALA A 52 -0.42 25.46 21.62
N LEU A 53 -1.22 25.21 22.65
CA LEU A 53 -1.48 23.88 23.20
C LEU A 53 -2.15 22.96 22.16
N PHE A 54 -3.20 23.46 21.47
CA PHE A 54 -3.86 22.68 20.42
C PHE A 54 -2.95 22.42 19.23
N SER A 55 -2.08 23.36 18.87
CA SER A 55 -1.10 23.17 17.80
C SER A 55 -0.10 22.07 18.15
N ALA A 56 0.40 22.05 19.39
CA ALA A 56 1.28 20.99 19.87
C ALA A 56 0.58 19.61 19.89
N ALA A 57 -0.67 19.56 20.36
CA ALA A 57 -1.47 18.34 20.34
C ALA A 57 -1.72 17.84 18.91
N THR A 58 -2.05 18.75 17.99
CA THR A 58 -2.26 18.41 16.56
C THR A 58 -0.98 17.88 15.93
N LEU A 59 0.17 18.49 16.23
CA LEU A 59 1.46 17.99 15.76
C LEU A 59 1.74 16.58 16.28
N ALA A 60 1.50 16.33 17.57
CA ALA A 60 1.69 15.00 18.17
C ALA A 60 0.79 13.94 17.49
N ILE A 61 -0.48 14.27 17.25
CA ILE A 61 -1.41 13.38 16.51
C ILE A 61 -0.93 13.17 15.08
N GLY A 62 -0.50 14.23 14.40
CA GLY A 62 0.04 14.14 13.02
C GLY A 62 1.25 13.23 12.94
N MET A 63 2.17 13.31 13.91
CA MET A 63 3.33 12.41 14.01
C MET A 63 2.89 10.96 14.27
N ALA A 64 1.93 10.73 15.15
CA ALA A 64 1.40 9.40 15.42
C ALA A 64 0.74 8.74 14.19
N LEU A 65 0.11 9.54 13.32
CA LEU A 65 -0.55 9.08 12.09
C LEU A 65 0.35 9.10 10.85
N SER A 66 1.61 9.55 10.97
CA SER A 66 2.51 9.74 9.82
C SER A 66 2.72 8.45 9.01
N GLY A 67 2.86 7.30 9.66
CA GLY A 67 3.01 6.00 8.99
C GLY A 67 1.79 5.62 8.13
N THR A 68 0.59 5.94 8.60
CA THR A 68 -0.64 5.73 7.82
C THR A 68 -0.68 6.65 6.60
N ALA A 69 -0.31 7.93 6.78
CA ALA A 69 -0.23 8.89 5.69
C ALA A 69 0.83 8.50 4.65
N GLN A 70 1.98 7.97 5.07
CA GLN A 70 3.03 7.44 4.18
C GLN A 70 2.52 6.25 3.36
N ASN A 71 1.77 5.32 3.97
CA ASN A 71 1.20 4.20 3.24
C ASN A 71 0.15 4.65 2.21
N PHE A 72 -0.66 5.64 2.55
CA PHE A 72 -1.59 6.26 1.60
C PHE A 72 -0.85 6.88 0.41
N ALA A 73 0.17 7.70 0.69
CA ALA A 73 0.99 8.33 -0.35
C ALA A 73 1.71 7.28 -1.22
N GLY A 74 2.26 6.22 -0.61
CA GLY A 74 2.84 5.08 -1.31
C GLY A 74 1.84 4.40 -2.25
N GLY A 75 0.59 4.19 -1.79
CA GLY A 75 -0.48 3.63 -2.63
C GLY A 75 -0.81 4.52 -3.84
N VAL A 76 -0.92 5.83 -3.63
CA VAL A 76 -1.12 6.81 -4.71
C VAL A 76 0.05 6.78 -5.71
N MET A 77 1.30 6.75 -5.22
CA MET A 77 2.50 6.65 -6.06
C MET A 77 2.47 5.38 -6.93
N ILE A 78 2.15 4.22 -6.34
CA ILE A 78 2.06 2.95 -7.06
C ILE A 78 1.01 3.02 -8.17
N LEU A 79 -0.16 3.61 -7.90
CA LEU A 79 -1.25 3.73 -8.87
C LEU A 79 -0.93 4.72 -10.00
N LEU A 80 -0.16 5.78 -9.72
CA LEU A 80 0.24 6.77 -10.72
C LEU A 80 1.41 6.31 -11.57
N MET A 81 2.50 5.84 -10.95
CA MET A 81 3.73 5.44 -11.63
C MET A 81 3.66 4.02 -12.19
N LYS A 82 2.79 3.17 -11.63
CA LYS A 82 2.55 1.78 -12.05
C LYS A 82 3.82 0.95 -12.21
N PRO A 83 4.71 0.89 -11.20
CA PRO A 83 5.88 0.02 -11.25
C PRO A 83 5.48 -1.46 -11.38
N TYR A 84 4.27 -1.80 -10.99
CA TYR A 84 3.60 -3.07 -11.23
C TYR A 84 2.08 -2.86 -11.33
N ARG A 85 1.38 -3.87 -11.83
CA ARG A 85 -0.08 -3.88 -11.98
C ARG A 85 -0.67 -5.09 -11.28
N VAL A 86 -1.99 -5.08 -11.08
CA VAL A 86 -2.72 -6.26 -10.64
C VAL A 86 -2.55 -7.35 -11.70
N GLY A 87 -2.15 -8.55 -11.27
CA GLY A 87 -1.80 -9.68 -12.11
C GLY A 87 -0.31 -9.89 -12.32
N ASP A 88 0.54 -8.89 -12.07
CA ASP A 88 1.99 -9.04 -12.19
C ASP A 88 2.55 -9.93 -11.08
N PHE A 89 3.55 -10.76 -11.42
CA PHE A 89 4.37 -11.46 -10.43
C PHE A 89 5.54 -10.58 -10.05
N ILE A 90 5.61 -10.23 -8.77
CA ILE A 90 6.64 -9.34 -8.23
C ILE A 90 7.38 -9.98 -7.06
N SER A 91 8.61 -9.50 -6.83
CA SER A 91 9.35 -9.73 -5.58
C SER A 91 9.67 -8.39 -4.95
N ALA A 92 9.25 -8.20 -3.70
CA ALA A 92 9.49 -7.00 -2.92
C ALA A 92 9.51 -7.33 -1.43
N GLN A 93 10.36 -6.67 -0.64
CA GLN A 93 10.47 -6.88 0.81
C GLN A 93 10.72 -8.35 1.21
N GLY A 94 11.44 -9.11 0.37
CA GLY A 94 11.71 -10.53 0.63
C GLY A 94 10.50 -11.46 0.41
N GLN A 95 9.41 -10.94 -0.13
CA GLN A 95 8.21 -11.70 -0.47
C GLN A 95 8.01 -11.71 -1.98
N SER A 96 7.61 -12.85 -2.53
CA SER A 96 7.34 -13.01 -3.96
C SER A 96 5.94 -13.57 -4.18
N GLY A 97 5.24 -13.03 -5.17
CA GLY A 97 3.88 -13.48 -5.47
C GLY A 97 3.21 -12.64 -6.54
N THR A 98 2.04 -13.10 -6.94
CA THR A 98 1.18 -12.38 -7.90
C THR A 98 0.38 -11.29 -7.18
N VAL A 99 0.42 -10.08 -7.70
CA VAL A 99 -0.35 -8.94 -7.19
C VAL A 99 -1.83 -9.20 -7.42
N ARG A 100 -2.59 -9.37 -6.34
CA ARG A 100 -4.04 -9.61 -6.38
C ARG A 100 -4.82 -8.31 -6.36
N GLU A 101 -4.41 -7.36 -5.51
CA GLU A 101 -5.13 -6.12 -5.29
C GLU A 101 -4.19 -5.04 -4.74
N ILE A 102 -4.38 -3.80 -5.19
CA ILE A 102 -3.71 -2.62 -4.63
C ILE A 102 -4.75 -1.84 -3.85
N LYS A 103 -4.67 -1.92 -2.51
CA LYS A 103 -5.54 -1.21 -1.57
C LYS A 103 -4.98 0.15 -1.20
N LEU A 104 -5.76 0.93 -0.48
CA LEU A 104 -5.42 2.30 -0.08
C LEU A 104 -4.12 2.39 0.73
N PHE A 105 -3.87 1.42 1.63
CA PHE A 105 -2.72 1.41 2.54
C PHE A 105 -1.80 0.21 2.34
N SER A 106 -2.20 -0.80 1.58
CA SER A 106 -1.43 -2.03 1.38
C SER A 106 -1.67 -2.61 0.00
N THR A 107 -0.66 -3.30 -0.53
CA THR A 107 -0.76 -4.17 -1.69
C THR A 107 -0.91 -5.61 -1.21
N VAL A 108 -1.81 -6.35 -1.83
CA VAL A 108 -2.08 -7.76 -1.53
C VAL A 108 -1.46 -8.61 -2.63
N ILE A 109 -0.59 -9.53 -2.23
CA ILE A 109 -0.01 -10.53 -3.14
C ILE A 109 -0.43 -11.94 -2.70
N THR A 110 -0.45 -12.86 -3.68
CA THR A 110 -0.66 -14.28 -3.44
C THR A 110 0.61 -15.02 -3.84
N THR A 111 1.19 -15.77 -2.91
CA THR A 111 2.40 -16.60 -3.17
C THR A 111 2.06 -17.85 -3.96
N GLY A 112 3.11 -18.56 -4.46
CA GLY A 112 2.95 -19.85 -5.12
C GLY A 112 2.29 -20.92 -4.25
N ASP A 113 2.45 -20.84 -2.92
CA ASP A 113 1.82 -21.73 -1.92
C ASP A 113 0.39 -21.28 -1.55
N ASN A 114 -0.20 -20.37 -2.34
CA ASN A 114 -1.54 -19.81 -2.12
C ASN A 114 -1.72 -19.06 -0.79
N GLN A 115 -0.65 -18.50 -0.24
CA GLN A 115 -0.72 -17.62 0.92
C GLN A 115 -1.03 -16.20 0.47
N THR A 116 -1.87 -15.51 1.24
CA THR A 116 -2.18 -14.09 1.00
C THR A 116 -1.34 -13.22 1.91
N ILE A 117 -0.50 -12.36 1.33
CA ILE A 117 0.38 -11.45 2.05
C ILE A 117 -0.07 -10.01 1.83
N TYR A 118 -0.17 -9.25 2.91
CA TYR A 118 -0.49 -7.83 2.91
C TYR A 118 0.79 -7.04 3.16
N ILE A 119 1.27 -6.31 2.17
CA ILE A 119 2.49 -5.50 2.28
C ILE A 119 2.09 -4.02 2.34
N PRO A 120 2.53 -3.25 3.36
CA PRO A 120 2.26 -1.82 3.42
C PRO A 120 2.78 -1.10 2.18
N ASN A 121 1.98 -0.22 1.58
CA ASN A 121 2.33 0.43 0.31
C ASN A 121 3.62 1.25 0.40
N ASN A 122 3.86 1.95 1.52
CA ASN A 122 5.09 2.71 1.71
C ASN A 122 6.33 1.81 1.66
N SER A 123 6.24 0.61 2.25
CA SER A 123 7.35 -0.35 2.24
C SER A 123 7.71 -0.81 0.83
N ILE A 124 6.72 -0.99 -0.05
CA ILE A 124 6.95 -1.33 -1.44
C ILE A 124 7.43 -0.10 -2.22
N ALA A 125 6.77 1.04 -2.09
CA ALA A 125 7.06 2.25 -2.86
C ALA A 125 8.50 2.78 -2.65
N THR A 126 9.12 2.45 -1.52
CA THR A 126 10.49 2.86 -1.18
C THR A 126 11.53 1.75 -1.32
N ALA A 127 11.13 0.55 -1.74
CA ALA A 127 11.99 -0.60 -1.90
C ALA A 127 12.39 -0.85 -3.36
N ILE A 128 13.34 -1.76 -3.54
CA ILE A 128 13.61 -2.38 -4.84
C ILE A 128 12.45 -3.34 -5.14
N ILE A 129 11.92 -3.25 -6.35
CA ILE A 129 10.84 -4.10 -6.84
C ILE A 129 11.36 -4.86 -8.06
N ASP A 130 11.39 -6.16 -7.97
CA ASP A 130 11.63 -7.01 -9.13
C ASP A 130 10.27 -7.38 -9.74
N ASN A 131 9.98 -6.83 -10.91
CA ASN A 131 8.75 -7.17 -11.65
C ASN A 131 9.09 -8.16 -12.77
N TYR A 132 8.60 -9.37 -12.65
CA TYR A 132 8.85 -10.47 -13.59
C TYR A 132 7.86 -10.53 -14.75
N SER A 133 6.83 -9.69 -14.73
CA SER A 133 5.76 -9.69 -15.74
C SER A 133 5.83 -8.51 -16.71
N THR A 134 6.67 -7.50 -16.44
CA THR A 134 6.76 -6.30 -17.29
C THR A 134 7.44 -6.58 -18.62
N SER A 135 8.46 -7.46 -18.66
CA SER A 135 9.20 -7.82 -19.87
C SER A 135 8.62 -9.09 -20.47
N GLU A 136 8.48 -9.11 -21.80
CA GLU A 136 7.94 -10.27 -22.55
C GLU A 136 8.86 -11.49 -22.47
N THR A 137 10.16 -11.26 -22.33
CA THR A 137 11.16 -12.32 -22.27
C THR A 137 12.09 -12.15 -21.06
N ARG A 138 12.55 -13.25 -20.52
CA ARG A 138 13.57 -13.28 -19.47
C ARG A 138 14.57 -14.41 -19.69
N ARG A 139 15.79 -14.26 -19.18
CA ARG A 139 16.79 -15.33 -19.18
C ARG A 139 16.40 -16.37 -18.14
N VAL A 140 16.45 -17.63 -18.54
CA VAL A 140 16.34 -18.79 -17.66
C VAL A 140 17.65 -19.54 -17.72
N ASP A 141 18.29 -19.74 -16.58
CA ASP A 141 19.54 -20.48 -16.46
C ASP A 141 19.25 -21.86 -15.85
N TRP A 142 19.55 -22.91 -16.59
CA TRP A 142 19.46 -24.27 -16.09
C TRP A 142 20.85 -24.83 -15.85
N THR A 143 21.04 -25.48 -14.71
CA THR A 143 22.22 -26.22 -14.41
C THR A 143 21.86 -27.70 -14.39
N ILE A 144 22.40 -28.45 -15.35
CA ILE A 144 22.12 -29.89 -15.49
C ILE A 144 23.39 -30.66 -15.14
N GLY A 145 23.30 -31.53 -14.11
CA GLY A 145 24.36 -32.41 -13.73
C GLY A 145 24.40 -33.64 -14.63
N ILE A 146 25.59 -34.03 -15.09
CA ILE A 146 25.86 -35.26 -15.79
C ILE A 146 26.85 -36.11 -15.00
N SER A 147 26.89 -37.43 -15.21
CA SER A 147 27.86 -38.29 -14.58
C SER A 147 29.29 -38.08 -15.11
N TYR A 148 30.30 -38.32 -14.31
CA TYR A 148 31.71 -38.17 -14.72
C TYR A 148 32.10 -39.05 -15.90
N GLY A 149 31.38 -40.10 -16.17
CA GLY A 149 31.65 -41.04 -17.27
C GLY A 149 30.86 -40.74 -18.54
N ASP A 150 29.97 -39.74 -18.54
CA ASP A 150 29.10 -39.43 -19.65
C ASP A 150 29.78 -38.52 -20.69
N ASP A 151 29.39 -38.68 -21.94
CA ASP A 151 29.85 -37.83 -23.04
C ASP A 151 29.14 -36.47 -22.97
N VAL A 152 29.91 -35.41 -22.64
CA VAL A 152 29.46 -34.04 -22.52
C VAL A 152 28.83 -33.53 -23.84
N ASP A 153 29.40 -33.89 -24.99
CA ASP A 153 28.91 -33.45 -26.29
C ASP A 153 27.62 -34.16 -26.69
N ALA A 154 27.45 -35.42 -26.28
CA ALA A 154 26.17 -36.12 -26.47
C ALA A 154 25.05 -35.52 -25.60
N ALA A 155 25.35 -35.24 -24.32
CA ALA A 155 24.41 -34.59 -23.42
C ALA A 155 24.00 -33.18 -23.92
N ARG A 156 24.97 -32.41 -24.38
CA ARG A 156 24.72 -31.07 -24.97
C ARG A 156 23.83 -31.15 -26.20
N ARG A 157 24.07 -32.09 -27.11
CA ARG A 157 23.23 -32.27 -28.30
C ARG A 157 21.82 -32.65 -27.93
N ALA A 158 21.63 -33.60 -27.02
CA ALA A 158 20.29 -33.98 -26.56
C ALA A 158 19.50 -32.82 -25.95
N LEU A 159 20.16 -31.95 -25.17
CA LEU A 159 19.52 -30.74 -24.59
C LEU A 159 19.15 -29.74 -25.66
N LEU A 160 20.01 -29.49 -26.65
CA LEU A 160 19.73 -28.57 -27.74
C LEU A 160 18.58 -29.08 -28.63
N ASP A 161 18.51 -30.36 -28.88
CA ASP A 161 17.44 -31.00 -29.65
C ASP A 161 16.10 -30.89 -28.91
N LEU A 162 16.08 -31.08 -27.58
CA LEU A 162 14.88 -30.87 -26.76
C LEU A 162 14.40 -29.42 -26.79
N LEU A 163 15.32 -28.46 -26.66
CA LEU A 163 14.99 -27.03 -26.72
C LEU A 163 14.46 -26.62 -28.08
N ALA A 164 14.99 -27.19 -29.16
CA ALA A 164 14.52 -26.92 -30.52
C ALA A 164 13.11 -27.53 -30.81
N ALA A 165 12.76 -28.60 -30.10
CA ALA A 165 11.46 -29.24 -30.23
C ALA A 165 10.33 -28.55 -29.45
N ASP A 166 10.67 -27.70 -28.46
CA ASP A 166 9.75 -27.00 -27.56
C ASP A 166 9.41 -25.58 -28.05
N SER A 167 9.82 -25.17 -29.25
CA SER A 167 9.64 -23.84 -29.84
C SER A 167 8.39 -23.68 -30.70
#